data_6d947f036540f3052b5e12ad5b5107f6
#
_entry.id   6d947f036540f3052b5e12ad5b5107f6
#
_cell.length_a   1.000
_cell.length_b   1.000
_cell.length_c   1.000
_cell.angle_alpha   90.00
_cell.angle_beta   90.00
_cell.angle_gamma   90.00
#
_symmetry.space_group_name_H-M   'P 1'
#
loop_
_entity.id
_entity.type
_entity.pdbx_description
1 polymer ?
#
loop_
_entity_poly.entity_id
_entity_poly.type
_entity_poly.pdbx_seq_one_letter_code
_entity_poly.pdbx_strand_id
1 'polypeptide(L)'
;CDVFWNNEFIQTIDLEKKGMLQEYVSPVAETIPEYYQSKNGTWAAIGGRARVLLVNTDILKEEAYPESIFDFVNGKYAGNQLAIAYPMFGTTRTMAAAIYAYLGEEEAREYFQTMADRGVLVVDGNSVTKDMAATGQVAIGFTDTDDAKEAISDGAPVVMVFPDQQDDAMGTLMTPCTVAMIKDAPHQDTAKKFIDFVLSERVERKLVEMNFFDICCRDDASSSGIKGMSLNLEEIYNYLNIASEDMEEIFSI
;
A
#
# COMPACT_ATOMS: atom_id res chain seq x y z
N CYS A 1 0.80 -13.37 23.31
CA CYS A 1 0.84 -14.13 22.03
C CYS A 1 2.29 -14.43 21.66
N ASP A 2 2.51 -15.33 20.71
CA ASP A 2 3.86 -15.77 20.31
C ASP A 2 4.28 -15.15 18.97
N VAL A 3 3.32 -14.93 18.09
CA VAL A 3 3.52 -14.38 16.75
C VAL A 3 2.58 -13.20 16.52
N PHE A 4 3.11 -12.16 15.91
CA PHE A 4 2.35 -11.04 15.38
C PHE A 4 2.35 -11.16 13.84
N TRP A 5 1.18 -11.46 13.29
CA TRP A 5 0.95 -11.46 11.83
C TRP A 5 -0.04 -10.36 11.52
N ASN A 6 0.41 -9.36 10.79
CA ASN A 6 -0.34 -8.14 10.53
C ASN A 6 -0.54 -7.91 9.03
N ASN A 7 -1.64 -7.27 8.69
CA ASN A 7 -2.00 -6.95 7.30
C ASN A 7 -1.31 -5.69 6.74
N GLU A 8 -0.48 -5.01 7.56
CA GLU A 8 0.30 -3.84 7.17
C GLU A 8 1.60 -3.76 7.99
N PHE A 9 2.66 -3.20 7.43
CA PHE A 9 4.00 -3.19 8.03
C PHE A 9 4.19 -2.13 9.15
N ILE A 10 3.42 -1.06 9.14
CA ILE A 10 3.60 0.11 10.03
C ILE A 10 3.60 -0.28 11.50
N GLN A 11 2.60 -1.05 11.95
CA GLN A 11 2.47 -1.46 13.35
C GLN A 11 3.58 -2.44 13.74
N THR A 12 4.09 -3.21 12.79
CA THR A 12 5.21 -4.13 13.03
C THR A 12 6.51 -3.38 13.27
N ILE A 13 6.78 -2.34 12.47
CA ILE A 13 7.93 -1.47 12.69
C ILE A 13 7.80 -0.71 14.03
N ASP A 14 6.61 -0.27 14.39
CA ASP A 14 6.37 0.37 15.68
C ASP A 14 6.66 -0.57 16.86
N LEU A 15 6.25 -1.83 16.79
CA LEU A 15 6.58 -2.85 17.79
C LEU A 15 8.09 -3.14 17.84
N GLU A 16 8.77 -3.18 16.70
CA GLU A 16 10.23 -3.31 16.65
C GLU A 16 10.92 -2.15 17.37
N LYS A 17 10.57 -0.91 17.04
CA LYS A 17 11.14 0.29 17.67
C LYS A 17 10.89 0.36 19.18
N LYS A 18 9.78 -0.20 19.65
CA LYS A 18 9.48 -0.37 21.09
C LYS A 18 10.20 -1.54 21.75
N GLY A 19 11.01 -2.31 21.00
CA GLY A 19 11.74 -3.46 21.50
C GLY A 19 10.85 -4.62 21.93
N MET A 20 9.67 -4.75 21.32
CA MET A 20 8.66 -5.78 21.62
C MET A 20 8.77 -7.02 20.73
N LEU A 21 9.65 -6.99 19.72
CA LEU A 21 9.89 -8.11 18.82
C LEU A 21 11.17 -8.85 19.18
N GLN A 22 11.17 -10.15 18.92
CA GLN A 22 12.31 -11.05 19.09
C GLN A 22 13.03 -11.22 17.76
N GLU A 23 14.36 -11.12 17.78
CA GLU A 23 15.18 -11.47 16.62
C GLU A 23 14.97 -12.94 16.23
N TYR A 24 14.56 -13.16 15.01
CA TYR A 24 14.48 -14.46 14.37
C TYR A 24 14.50 -14.32 12.84
N VAL A 25 15.65 -14.61 12.25
CA VAL A 25 15.79 -14.67 10.79
C VAL A 25 15.34 -16.06 10.32
N SER A 26 14.19 -16.13 9.67
CA SER A 26 13.67 -17.38 9.12
C SER A 26 14.53 -17.84 7.94
N PRO A 27 14.97 -19.12 7.91
CA PRO A 27 15.76 -19.62 6.79
C PRO A 27 15.01 -19.62 5.44
N VAL A 28 13.69 -19.57 5.47
CA VAL A 28 12.87 -19.50 4.24
C VAL A 28 12.64 -18.07 3.75
N ALA A 29 13.09 -17.07 4.49
CA ALA A 29 13.01 -15.67 4.10
C ALA A 29 14.12 -15.23 3.13
N GLU A 30 15.10 -16.09 2.82
CA GLU A 30 16.23 -15.78 1.94
C GLU A 30 15.82 -15.27 0.55
N THR A 31 14.67 -15.72 0.04
CA THR A 31 14.14 -15.31 -1.24
C THR A 31 13.24 -14.06 -1.19
N ILE A 32 12.99 -13.53 0.00
CA ILE A 32 12.25 -12.28 0.17
C ILE A 32 13.25 -11.13 0.01
N PRO A 33 12.97 -10.09 -0.81
CA PRO A 33 13.86 -8.94 -0.96
C PRO A 33 14.20 -8.27 0.37
N GLU A 34 15.43 -7.79 0.52
CA GLU A 34 15.93 -7.17 1.77
C GLU A 34 15.10 -5.97 2.22
N TYR A 35 14.55 -5.18 1.28
CA TYR A 35 13.70 -4.04 1.60
C TYR A 35 12.33 -4.43 2.20
N TYR A 36 11.97 -5.71 2.14
CA TYR A 36 10.81 -6.31 2.78
C TYR A 36 11.14 -7.10 4.05
N GLN A 37 12.31 -6.87 4.62
CA GLN A 37 12.76 -7.51 5.86
C GLN A 37 13.33 -6.48 6.83
N SER A 38 13.19 -6.75 8.13
CA SER A 38 13.88 -5.97 9.16
C SER A 38 15.38 -6.12 9.07
N LYS A 39 16.13 -5.03 9.12
CA LYS A 39 17.59 -5.03 9.24
C LYS A 39 18.06 -5.67 10.54
N ASN A 40 17.22 -5.70 11.58
CA ASN A 40 17.48 -6.31 12.86
C ASN A 40 17.02 -7.78 12.93
N GLY A 41 16.48 -8.33 11.83
CA GLY A 41 16.00 -9.70 11.76
C GLY A 41 14.78 -10.00 12.63
N THR A 42 13.94 -9.00 12.93
CA THR A 42 12.80 -9.16 13.84
C THR A 42 11.48 -9.43 13.13
N TRP A 43 11.38 -9.12 11.83
CA TRP A 43 10.19 -9.36 11.01
C TRP A 43 10.55 -9.56 9.54
N ALA A 44 9.67 -10.20 8.80
CA ALA A 44 9.71 -10.27 7.36
C ALA A 44 8.31 -10.08 6.77
N ALA A 45 8.25 -9.57 5.54
CA ALA A 45 7.00 -9.41 4.80
C ALA A 45 6.56 -10.71 4.13
N ILE A 46 5.26 -10.82 3.90
CA ILE A 46 4.64 -11.88 3.12
C ILE A 46 3.41 -11.35 2.39
N GLY A 47 3.40 -11.45 1.07
CA GLY A 47 2.27 -11.01 0.26
C GLY A 47 1.75 -9.64 0.65
N GLY A 48 0.66 -9.22 0.08
CA GLY A 48 0.08 -7.93 0.42
C GLY A 48 -0.87 -7.43 -0.66
N ARG A 49 -1.05 -6.12 -0.67
CA ARG A 49 -1.86 -5.38 -1.63
C ARG A 49 -1.06 -4.23 -2.23
N ALA A 50 -1.60 -3.59 -3.26
CA ALA A 50 -1.02 -2.41 -3.87
C ALA A 50 -2.02 -1.25 -3.89
N ARG A 51 -1.49 -0.04 -3.92
CA ARG A 51 -2.30 1.18 -4.11
C ARG A 51 -2.56 1.37 -5.61
N VAL A 52 -3.83 1.40 -6.02
CA VAL A 52 -4.23 1.42 -7.43
C VAL A 52 -5.25 2.52 -7.73
N LEU A 53 -5.35 2.86 -9.00
CA LEU A 53 -6.36 3.78 -9.51
C LEU A 53 -7.52 2.95 -10.08
N LEU A 54 -8.71 3.08 -9.49
CA LEU A 54 -9.94 2.45 -9.96
C LEU A 54 -10.66 3.43 -10.89
N VAL A 55 -10.72 3.09 -12.18
CA VAL A 55 -11.22 3.97 -13.24
C VAL A 55 -12.59 3.50 -13.70
N ASN A 56 -13.57 4.40 -13.72
CA ASN A 56 -14.90 4.11 -14.27
C ASN A 56 -14.87 4.18 -15.80
N THR A 57 -15.20 3.06 -16.47
CA THR A 57 -15.11 2.90 -17.93
C THR A 57 -16.29 3.49 -18.70
N ASP A 58 -17.38 3.84 -18.00
CA ASP A 58 -18.50 4.57 -18.59
C ASP A 58 -18.18 6.07 -18.73
N ILE A 59 -17.31 6.58 -17.83
CA ILE A 59 -16.90 8.00 -17.81
C ILE A 59 -15.63 8.22 -18.64
N LEU A 60 -14.61 7.38 -18.48
CA LEU A 60 -13.33 7.50 -19.19
C LEU A 60 -13.15 6.35 -20.17
N LYS A 61 -12.61 6.66 -21.35
CA LYS A 61 -12.15 5.65 -22.31
C LYS A 61 -10.68 5.36 -22.11
N GLU A 62 -10.21 4.22 -22.61
CA GLU A 62 -8.86 3.70 -22.38
C GLU A 62 -7.76 4.72 -22.68
N GLU A 63 -7.91 5.51 -23.74
CA GLU A 63 -6.95 6.54 -24.15
C GLU A 63 -6.83 7.71 -23.14
N ALA A 64 -7.81 7.80 -22.24
CA ALA A 64 -7.87 8.85 -21.22
C ALA A 64 -7.59 8.30 -19.80
N TYR A 65 -7.16 7.06 -19.66
CA TYR A 65 -6.87 6.52 -18.32
C TYR A 65 -5.67 7.22 -17.68
N PRO A 66 -5.64 7.31 -16.34
CA PRO A 66 -4.49 7.83 -15.62
C PRO A 66 -3.31 6.86 -15.73
N GLU A 67 -2.10 7.40 -15.80
CA GLU A 67 -0.87 6.61 -15.83
C GLU A 67 -0.06 6.81 -14.54
N SER A 68 -0.33 7.87 -13.80
CA SER A 68 0.44 8.28 -12.61
C SER A 68 -0.48 8.84 -11.52
N ILE A 69 -0.02 8.75 -10.27
CA ILE A 69 -0.67 9.46 -9.16
C ILE A 69 -0.60 10.98 -9.34
N PHE A 70 0.40 11.49 -10.08
CA PHE A 70 0.52 12.92 -10.39
C PHE A 70 -0.60 13.43 -11.30
N ASP A 71 -1.36 12.55 -11.95
CA ASP A 71 -2.58 12.93 -12.70
C ASP A 71 -3.68 13.52 -11.80
N PHE A 72 -3.58 13.35 -10.48
CA PHE A 72 -4.45 14.00 -9.50
C PHE A 72 -4.17 15.50 -9.35
N VAL A 73 -2.98 15.96 -9.69
CA VAL A 73 -2.52 17.35 -9.47
C VAL A 73 -2.19 18.11 -10.74
N ASN A 74 -1.89 17.44 -11.87
CA ASN A 74 -1.41 18.07 -13.11
C ASN A 74 -2.49 18.75 -13.97
N GLY A 75 -3.77 18.62 -13.61
CA GLY A 75 -4.87 19.24 -14.36
C GLY A 75 -5.47 18.39 -15.47
N LYS A 76 -5.04 17.13 -15.64
CA LYS A 76 -5.61 16.20 -16.63
C LYS A 76 -7.10 15.94 -16.39
N TYR A 77 -7.53 15.89 -15.12
CA TYR A 77 -8.92 15.70 -14.72
C TYR A 77 -9.40 16.86 -13.85
N ALA A 78 -10.72 17.13 -13.81
CA ALA A 78 -11.29 18.03 -12.83
C ALA A 78 -11.22 17.41 -11.43
N GLY A 79 -10.94 18.20 -10.39
CA GLY A 79 -10.76 17.67 -9.03
C GLY A 79 -11.97 16.88 -8.53
N ASN A 80 -13.20 17.33 -8.78
CA ASN A 80 -14.43 16.63 -8.41
C ASN A 80 -14.71 15.32 -9.20
N GLN A 81 -13.86 14.96 -10.14
CA GLN A 81 -13.86 13.65 -10.81
C GLN A 81 -12.93 12.64 -10.13
N LEU A 82 -12.22 13.05 -9.09
CA LEU A 82 -11.19 12.28 -8.39
C LEU A 82 -11.57 12.11 -6.93
N ALA A 83 -11.32 10.93 -6.36
CA ALA A 83 -11.51 10.67 -4.95
C ALA A 83 -10.34 9.92 -4.32
N ILE A 84 -10.03 10.26 -3.07
CA ILE A 84 -9.11 9.53 -2.19
C ILE A 84 -9.76 9.29 -0.84
N ALA A 85 -9.37 8.24 -0.14
CA ALA A 85 -9.69 8.10 1.28
C ALA A 85 -8.92 9.15 2.10
N TYR A 86 -9.47 9.55 3.26
CA TYR A 86 -8.80 10.49 4.15
C TYR A 86 -7.43 9.97 4.59
N PRO A 87 -6.32 10.70 4.32
CA PRO A 87 -4.96 10.16 4.45
C PRO A 87 -4.43 10.16 5.90
N MET A 88 -5.30 9.94 6.86
CA MET A 88 -4.98 9.82 8.29
C MET A 88 -5.01 8.39 8.80
N PHE A 89 -5.52 7.44 8.01
CA PHE A 89 -5.72 6.05 8.42
C PHE A 89 -5.33 5.07 7.33
N GLY A 90 -5.00 3.82 7.74
CA GLY A 90 -4.76 2.66 6.88
C GLY A 90 -3.74 2.94 5.78
N THR A 91 -3.94 2.28 4.65
CA THR A 91 -3.02 2.33 3.50
C THR A 91 -2.93 3.70 2.84
N THR A 92 -3.95 4.57 2.99
CA THR A 92 -3.87 5.94 2.47
C THR A 92 -2.91 6.80 3.31
N ARG A 93 -2.86 6.61 4.63
CA ARG A 93 -1.84 7.24 5.48
C ARG A 93 -0.44 6.73 5.13
N THR A 94 -0.30 5.44 4.91
CA THR A 94 0.96 4.84 4.46
C THR A 94 1.39 5.40 3.11
N MET A 95 0.45 5.60 2.17
CA MET A 95 0.73 6.22 0.88
C MET A 95 1.17 7.68 1.02
N ALA A 96 0.54 8.47 1.91
CA ALA A 96 1.00 9.83 2.18
C ALA A 96 2.46 9.83 2.64
N ALA A 97 2.80 9.00 3.63
CA ALA A 97 4.19 8.88 4.09
C ALA A 97 5.16 8.39 3.00
N ALA A 98 4.72 7.50 2.11
CA ALA A 98 5.53 7.04 0.99
C ALA A 98 5.81 8.15 -0.05
N ILE A 99 4.84 9.02 -0.31
CA ILE A 99 5.02 10.21 -1.17
C ILE A 99 6.03 11.17 -0.53
N TYR A 100 5.97 11.37 0.80
CA TYR A 100 6.96 12.17 1.53
C TYR A 100 8.37 11.57 1.46
N ALA A 101 8.48 10.25 1.59
CA ALA A 101 9.76 9.55 1.46
C ALA A 101 10.34 9.64 0.03
N TYR A 102 9.49 9.68 -0.98
CA TYR A 102 9.91 9.72 -2.38
C TYR A 102 10.24 11.13 -2.86
N LEU A 103 9.40 12.12 -2.57
CA LEU A 103 9.53 13.49 -3.06
C LEU A 103 10.35 14.39 -2.12
N GLY A 104 10.40 14.05 -0.82
CA GLY A 104 10.81 14.99 0.22
C GLY A 104 9.62 15.80 0.76
N GLU A 105 9.86 16.55 1.85
CA GLU A 105 8.78 17.19 2.61
C GLU A 105 8.08 18.32 1.84
N GLU A 106 8.84 19.17 1.15
CA GLU A 106 8.32 20.38 0.48
C GLU A 106 7.43 19.99 -0.72
N GLU A 107 7.94 19.15 -1.61
CA GLU A 107 7.22 18.73 -2.82
C GLU A 107 6.02 17.81 -2.49
N ALA A 108 6.14 16.97 -1.44
CA ALA A 108 5.04 16.12 -1.00
C ALA A 108 3.91 16.96 -0.40
N ARG A 109 4.22 17.96 0.42
CA ARG A 109 3.23 18.90 0.94
C ARG A 109 2.53 19.67 -0.18
N GLU A 110 3.29 20.16 -1.17
CA GLU A 110 2.75 20.85 -2.35
C GLU A 110 1.80 19.94 -3.16
N TYR A 111 2.16 18.66 -3.30
CA TYR A 111 1.31 17.65 -3.97
C TYR A 111 -0.06 17.54 -3.31
N PHE A 112 -0.12 17.36 -1.98
CA PHE A 112 -1.39 17.24 -1.25
C PHE A 112 -2.15 18.56 -1.17
N GLN A 113 -1.46 19.69 -1.00
CA GLN A 113 -2.08 21.02 -1.06
C GLN A 113 -2.75 21.26 -2.40
N THR A 114 -2.07 20.90 -3.50
CA THR A 114 -2.64 21.00 -4.86
C THR A 114 -3.86 20.12 -5.03
N MET A 115 -3.89 18.89 -4.46
CA MET A 115 -5.12 18.06 -4.44
C MET A 115 -6.29 18.79 -3.77
N ALA A 116 -6.05 19.37 -2.59
CA ALA A 116 -7.06 20.09 -1.83
C ALA A 116 -7.57 21.32 -2.61
N ASP A 117 -6.66 22.14 -3.14
CA ASP A 117 -6.98 23.36 -3.90
C ASP A 117 -7.78 23.06 -5.18
N ARG A 118 -7.54 21.91 -5.78
CA ARG A 118 -8.26 21.44 -6.97
C ARG A 118 -9.62 20.83 -6.66
N GLY A 119 -9.95 20.61 -5.38
CA GLY A 119 -11.21 20.02 -4.94
C GLY A 119 -11.31 18.51 -5.22
N VAL A 120 -10.20 17.79 -5.10
CA VAL A 120 -10.22 16.31 -5.06
C VAL A 120 -11.08 15.89 -3.86
N LEU A 121 -11.99 14.94 -4.07
CA LEU A 121 -12.89 14.50 -3.01
C LEU A 121 -12.14 13.62 -2.01
N VAL A 122 -12.20 14.02 -0.74
CA VAL A 122 -11.62 13.25 0.37
C VAL A 122 -12.76 12.62 1.16
N VAL A 123 -12.74 11.29 1.29
CA VAL A 123 -13.85 10.49 1.85
C VAL A 123 -13.37 9.58 2.99
N ASP A 124 -14.32 9.00 3.74
CA ASP A 124 -14.04 8.29 5.00
C ASP A 124 -13.15 7.04 4.86
N GLY A 125 -13.06 6.44 3.66
CA GLY A 125 -12.27 5.22 3.50
C GLY A 125 -12.16 4.72 2.07
N ASN A 126 -11.28 3.72 1.88
CA ASN A 126 -11.02 3.11 0.57
C ASN A 126 -12.28 2.46 -0.03
N SER A 127 -13.11 1.80 0.79
CA SER A 127 -14.39 1.23 0.32
C SER A 127 -15.35 2.29 -0.21
N VAL A 128 -15.40 3.47 0.43
CA VAL A 128 -16.22 4.60 -0.06
C VAL A 128 -15.65 5.13 -1.39
N THR A 129 -14.32 5.26 -1.48
CA THR A 129 -13.64 5.65 -2.73
C THR A 129 -13.95 4.67 -3.86
N LYS A 130 -13.88 3.35 -3.58
CA LYS A 130 -14.25 2.28 -4.50
C LYS A 130 -15.71 2.42 -4.96
N ASP A 131 -16.66 2.59 -4.02
CA ASP A 131 -18.08 2.68 -4.34
C ASP A 131 -18.40 3.91 -5.19
N MET A 132 -17.74 5.05 -4.95
CA MET A 132 -17.90 6.25 -5.77
C MET A 132 -17.41 6.04 -7.20
N ALA A 133 -16.28 5.37 -7.41
CA ALA A 133 -15.79 5.03 -8.73
C ALA A 133 -16.71 3.99 -9.39
N ALA A 134 -17.11 2.93 -8.68
CA ALA A 134 -17.96 1.87 -9.18
C ALA A 134 -19.33 2.37 -9.65
N THR A 135 -19.90 3.37 -8.96
CA THR A 135 -21.21 3.96 -9.28
C THR A 135 -21.15 5.17 -10.20
N GLY A 136 -19.96 5.60 -10.64
CA GLY A 136 -19.77 6.74 -11.53
C GLY A 136 -19.97 8.11 -10.87
N GLN A 137 -19.88 8.18 -9.54
CA GLN A 137 -19.88 9.47 -8.83
C GLN A 137 -18.55 10.21 -9.03
N VAL A 138 -17.46 9.46 -9.26
CA VAL A 138 -16.16 9.97 -9.69
C VAL A 138 -15.65 9.15 -10.88
N ALA A 139 -14.77 9.74 -11.67
CA ALA A 139 -14.13 9.05 -12.78
C ALA A 139 -12.99 8.13 -12.30
N ILE A 140 -12.29 8.53 -11.23
CA ILE A 140 -11.12 7.83 -10.71
C ILE A 140 -11.17 7.84 -9.18
N GLY A 141 -11.04 6.67 -8.56
CA GLY A 141 -10.82 6.49 -7.13
C GLY A 141 -9.43 5.93 -6.85
N PHE A 142 -8.69 6.51 -5.90
CA PHE A 142 -7.40 5.97 -5.46
C PHE A 142 -7.62 5.05 -4.26
N THR A 143 -7.54 3.75 -4.48
CA THR A 143 -7.88 2.72 -3.48
C THR A 143 -6.86 1.58 -3.45
N ASP A 144 -7.20 0.46 -2.84
CA ASP A 144 -6.36 -0.75 -2.77
C ASP A 144 -6.81 -1.81 -3.78
N THR A 145 -5.91 -2.74 -4.10
CA THR A 145 -6.19 -3.85 -5.05
C THR A 145 -7.34 -4.74 -4.62
N ASP A 146 -7.53 -4.99 -3.32
CA ASP A 146 -8.64 -5.78 -2.78
C ASP A 146 -10.00 -5.09 -3.03
N ASP A 147 -10.12 -3.80 -2.74
CA ASP A 147 -11.31 -3.00 -3.07
C ASP A 147 -11.60 -3.00 -4.58
N ALA A 148 -10.56 -2.79 -5.40
CA ALA A 148 -10.70 -2.78 -6.86
C ALA A 148 -11.17 -4.13 -7.40
N LYS A 149 -10.61 -5.24 -6.92
CA LYS A 149 -11.03 -6.61 -7.30
C LYS A 149 -12.47 -6.89 -6.88
N GLU A 150 -12.88 -6.44 -5.71
CA GLU A 150 -14.27 -6.57 -5.25
C GLU A 150 -15.21 -5.87 -6.24
N ALA A 151 -14.99 -4.59 -6.58
CA ALA A 151 -15.82 -3.86 -7.51
C ALA A 151 -15.89 -4.53 -8.90
N ILE A 152 -14.75 -5.01 -9.41
CA ILE A 152 -14.68 -5.74 -10.69
C ILE A 152 -15.48 -7.06 -10.61
N SER A 153 -15.34 -7.81 -9.52
CA SER A 153 -16.06 -9.08 -9.30
C SER A 153 -17.57 -8.88 -9.21
N ASP A 154 -18.00 -7.76 -8.66
CA ASP A 154 -19.42 -7.37 -8.57
C ASP A 154 -19.99 -6.86 -9.92
N GLY A 155 -19.15 -6.79 -10.95
CA GLY A 155 -19.55 -6.40 -12.30
C GLY A 155 -19.72 -4.89 -12.50
N ALA A 156 -19.09 -4.07 -11.65
CA ALA A 156 -19.07 -2.63 -11.84
C ALA A 156 -18.31 -2.26 -13.14
N PRO A 157 -18.69 -1.17 -13.82
CA PRO A 157 -18.01 -0.71 -15.03
C PRO A 157 -16.68 -0.02 -14.69
N VAL A 158 -15.74 -0.76 -14.13
CA VAL A 158 -14.45 -0.23 -13.68
C VAL A 158 -13.29 -1.08 -14.16
N VAL A 159 -12.11 -0.46 -14.25
CA VAL A 159 -10.83 -1.11 -14.49
C VAL A 159 -9.82 -0.66 -13.45
N MET A 160 -8.95 -1.57 -13.04
CA MET A 160 -7.85 -1.30 -12.12
C MET A 160 -6.58 -0.93 -12.90
N VAL A 161 -5.98 0.19 -12.57
CA VAL A 161 -4.73 0.68 -13.16
C VAL A 161 -3.66 0.77 -12.07
N PHE A 162 -2.52 0.13 -12.30
CA PHE A 162 -1.32 0.30 -11.48
C PHE A 162 -0.61 1.57 -11.95
N PRO A 163 -0.48 2.60 -11.09
CA PRO A 163 0.14 3.86 -11.50
C PRO A 163 1.66 3.76 -11.58
N ASP A 164 2.27 4.70 -12.30
CA ASP A 164 3.71 4.96 -12.30
C ASP A 164 4.58 3.78 -12.77
N GLN A 165 4.16 3.13 -13.87
CA GLN A 165 4.79 1.92 -14.38
C GLN A 165 5.92 2.18 -15.40
N GLN A 166 6.15 3.42 -15.82
CA GLN A 166 7.22 3.81 -16.76
C GLN A 166 8.60 3.62 -16.09
N ASP A 167 9.66 3.52 -16.90
CA ASP A 167 11.02 3.21 -16.44
C ASP A 167 11.56 4.21 -15.40
N ASP A 168 11.26 5.50 -15.58
CA ASP A 168 11.69 6.62 -14.72
C ASP A 168 10.66 7.04 -13.66
N ALA A 169 9.48 6.41 -13.65
CA ALA A 169 8.43 6.70 -12.67
C ALA A 169 8.70 6.02 -11.32
N MET A 170 8.00 6.46 -10.27
CA MET A 170 8.21 6.01 -8.90
C MET A 170 7.80 4.56 -8.63
N GLY A 171 6.95 4.00 -9.46
CA GLY A 171 6.35 2.68 -9.22
C GLY A 171 5.12 2.73 -8.30
N THR A 172 4.38 1.63 -8.30
CA THR A 172 3.18 1.48 -7.44
C THR A 172 3.59 1.16 -6.01
N LEU A 173 2.98 1.81 -5.03
CA LEU A 173 3.19 1.45 -3.61
C LEU A 173 2.61 0.07 -3.31
N MET A 174 3.48 -0.82 -2.86
CA MET A 174 3.12 -2.12 -2.31
C MET A 174 3.01 -2.02 -0.78
N THR A 175 1.92 -2.52 -0.22
CA THR A 175 1.68 -2.58 1.23
C THR A 175 1.68 -4.04 1.68
N PRO A 176 2.86 -4.60 2.02
CA PRO A 176 2.96 -5.99 2.39
C PRO A 176 2.38 -6.25 3.79
N CYS A 177 1.85 -7.46 3.97
CA CYS A 177 1.65 -8.04 5.28
C CYS A 177 3.00 -8.40 5.92
N THR A 178 3.05 -8.50 7.23
CA THR A 178 4.28 -8.83 7.96
C THR A 178 4.06 -9.90 9.00
N VAL A 179 5.09 -10.67 9.29
CA VAL A 179 5.10 -11.64 10.38
C VAL A 179 6.34 -11.44 11.25
N ALA A 180 6.16 -11.50 12.57
CA ALA A 180 7.18 -11.27 13.57
C ALA A 180 6.97 -12.19 14.78
N MET A 181 8.05 -12.51 15.49
CA MET A 181 7.97 -13.18 16.78
C MET A 181 7.90 -12.14 17.90
N ILE A 182 7.00 -12.31 18.85
CA ILE A 182 6.92 -11.45 20.04
C ILE A 182 8.07 -11.79 20.99
N LYS A 183 8.68 -10.74 21.56
CA LYS A 183 9.74 -10.88 22.55
C LYS A 183 9.25 -11.67 23.77
N ASP A 184 10.10 -12.56 24.26
CA ASP A 184 9.81 -13.43 25.41
C ASP A 184 8.53 -14.30 25.24
N ALA A 185 8.21 -14.62 23.98
CA ALA A 185 7.10 -15.51 23.66
C ALA A 185 7.23 -16.86 24.41
N PRO A 186 6.15 -17.36 25.05
CA PRO A 186 6.24 -18.58 25.85
C PRO A 186 6.48 -19.85 25.02
N HIS A 187 6.17 -19.85 23.71
CA HIS A 187 6.30 -21.03 22.85
C HIS A 187 7.20 -20.75 21.63
N GLN A 188 8.41 -20.23 21.88
CA GLN A 188 9.33 -19.75 20.81
C GLN A 188 9.59 -20.79 19.71
N ASP A 189 9.81 -22.07 20.07
CA ASP A 189 10.09 -23.12 19.07
C ASP A 189 8.89 -23.38 18.16
N THR A 190 7.69 -23.27 18.68
CA THR A 190 6.45 -23.36 17.87
C THR A 190 6.25 -22.13 17.02
N ALA A 191 6.52 -20.94 17.57
CA ALA A 191 6.47 -19.67 16.86
C ALA A 191 7.40 -19.65 15.64
N LYS A 192 8.65 -20.11 15.81
CA LYS A 192 9.62 -20.23 14.70
C LYS A 192 9.09 -21.13 13.58
N LYS A 193 8.58 -22.32 13.92
CA LYS A 193 8.02 -23.24 12.94
C LYS A 193 6.81 -22.65 12.21
N PHE A 194 5.97 -21.90 12.91
CA PHE A 194 4.83 -21.22 12.32
C PHE A 194 5.28 -20.10 11.38
N ILE A 195 6.25 -19.29 11.78
CA ILE A 195 6.83 -18.22 10.95
C ILE A 195 7.47 -18.82 9.69
N ASP A 196 8.27 -19.90 9.81
CA ASP A 196 8.86 -20.57 8.66
C ASP A 196 7.78 -21.13 7.71
N PHE A 197 6.71 -21.71 8.26
CA PHE A 197 5.60 -22.18 7.45
C PHE A 197 4.90 -21.04 6.70
N VAL A 198 4.54 -19.97 7.41
CA VAL A 198 3.85 -18.80 6.83
C VAL A 198 4.71 -18.13 5.76
N LEU A 199 6.01 -17.89 6.06
CA LEU A 199 6.95 -17.25 5.13
C LEU A 199 7.39 -18.14 3.98
N SER A 200 6.98 -19.41 3.91
CA SER A 200 7.36 -20.27 2.79
C SER A 200 6.74 -19.79 1.48
N GLU A 201 7.51 -19.84 0.38
CA GLU A 201 7.02 -19.46 -0.95
C GLU A 201 5.72 -20.19 -1.32
N ARG A 202 5.63 -21.48 -0.95
CA ARG A 202 4.42 -22.28 -1.20
C ARG A 202 3.18 -21.71 -0.55
N VAL A 203 3.29 -21.21 0.69
CA VAL A 203 2.16 -20.63 1.42
C VAL A 203 1.81 -19.27 0.84
N GLU A 204 2.78 -18.42 0.58
CA GLU A 204 2.55 -17.11 -0.01
C GLU A 204 1.83 -17.21 -1.36
N ARG A 205 2.35 -18.05 -2.29
CA ARG A 205 1.70 -18.27 -3.61
C ARG A 205 0.30 -18.86 -3.46
N LYS A 206 0.09 -19.77 -2.48
CA LYS A 206 -1.24 -20.30 -2.22
C LYS A 206 -2.22 -19.27 -1.73
N LEU A 207 -1.78 -18.33 -0.90
CA LEU A 207 -2.62 -17.22 -0.41
C LEU A 207 -2.94 -16.22 -1.54
N VAL A 208 -2.02 -16.01 -2.49
CA VAL A 208 -2.29 -15.23 -3.71
C VAL A 208 -3.32 -15.95 -4.60
N GLU A 209 -3.17 -17.25 -4.84
CA GLU A 209 -4.13 -18.07 -5.62
C GLU A 209 -5.54 -18.04 -5.00
N MET A 210 -5.62 -17.94 -3.68
CA MET A 210 -6.89 -17.87 -2.94
C MET A 210 -7.46 -16.45 -2.84
N ASN A 211 -6.84 -15.45 -3.46
CA ASN A 211 -7.17 -14.03 -3.37
C ASN A 211 -7.11 -13.45 -1.95
N PHE A 212 -6.32 -14.06 -1.06
CA PHE A 212 -6.06 -13.51 0.27
C PHE A 212 -4.97 -12.43 0.21
N PHE A 213 -4.00 -12.61 -0.67
CA PHE A 213 -3.04 -11.59 -1.08
C PHE A 213 -3.26 -11.23 -2.54
N ASP A 214 -2.94 -9.99 -2.89
CA ASP A 214 -3.01 -9.51 -4.27
C ASP A 214 -1.66 -9.56 -4.98
N ILE A 215 -0.58 -9.51 -4.19
CA ILE A 215 0.80 -9.53 -4.66
C ILE A 215 1.62 -10.54 -3.85
N CYS A 216 2.68 -11.06 -4.48
CA CYS A 216 3.70 -11.88 -3.86
C CYS A 216 4.94 -11.02 -3.60
N CYS A 217 5.43 -10.96 -2.36
CA CYS A 217 6.62 -10.17 -2.02
C CYS A 217 7.91 -10.67 -2.69
N ARG A 218 7.91 -11.94 -3.16
CA ARG A 218 9.04 -12.53 -3.89
C ARG A 218 9.05 -12.21 -5.37
N ASP A 219 7.93 -11.74 -5.89
CA ASP A 219 7.84 -11.40 -7.31
C ASP A 219 8.43 -10.01 -7.51
N ASP A 220 9.38 -9.91 -8.42
CA ASP A 220 9.88 -8.66 -8.93
C ASP A 220 9.05 -8.15 -10.12
N ALA A 221 9.36 -6.98 -10.62
CA ALA A 221 8.68 -6.41 -11.78
C ALA A 221 8.76 -7.31 -13.02
N SER A 222 9.78 -8.18 -13.12
CA SER A 222 9.95 -9.10 -14.25
C SER A 222 8.99 -10.28 -14.20
N SER A 223 8.58 -10.71 -13.01
CA SER A 223 7.68 -11.84 -12.81
C SER A 223 6.21 -11.43 -12.67
N SER A 224 5.93 -10.31 -11.99
CA SER A 224 4.57 -9.78 -11.84
C SER A 224 4.15 -8.84 -12.98
N GLY A 225 5.11 -8.27 -13.69
CA GLY A 225 4.88 -7.19 -14.67
C GLY A 225 4.49 -5.86 -14.04
N ILE A 226 4.57 -5.74 -12.70
CA ILE A 226 4.20 -4.54 -11.95
C ILE A 226 5.46 -3.98 -11.29
N LYS A 227 5.82 -2.74 -11.66
CA LYS A 227 6.89 -2.01 -11.01
C LYS A 227 6.44 -1.52 -9.65
N GLY A 228 7.05 -2.07 -8.59
CA GLY A 228 6.86 -1.58 -7.22
C GLY A 228 7.71 -0.33 -6.95
N MET A 229 7.25 0.49 -6.00
CA MET A 229 8.00 1.64 -5.52
C MET A 229 9.28 1.18 -4.80
N SER A 230 10.44 1.71 -5.22
CA SER A 230 11.74 1.34 -4.67
C SER A 230 12.07 2.11 -3.38
N LEU A 231 11.23 1.95 -2.36
CA LEU A 231 11.42 2.55 -1.03
C LEU A 231 11.55 1.46 0.02
N ASN A 232 12.42 1.71 1.00
CA ASN A 232 12.50 0.88 2.20
C ASN A 232 11.30 1.19 3.11
N LEU A 233 10.68 0.16 3.68
CA LEU A 233 9.52 0.33 4.55
C LEU A 233 9.81 1.16 5.81
N GLU A 234 11.04 1.11 6.33
CA GLU A 234 11.47 1.96 7.44
C GLU A 234 11.57 3.45 7.04
N GLU A 235 11.95 3.74 5.80
CA GLU A 235 11.97 5.12 5.29
C GLU A 235 10.56 5.69 5.25
N ILE A 236 9.59 4.93 4.74
CA ILE A 236 8.17 5.30 4.77
C ILE A 236 7.71 5.57 6.22
N TYR A 237 8.05 4.64 7.14
CA TYR A 237 7.69 4.79 8.56
C TYR A 237 8.21 6.09 9.17
N ASN A 238 9.42 6.53 8.81
CA ASN A 238 10.03 7.74 9.38
C ASN A 238 9.27 9.03 9.01
N TYR A 239 8.55 9.03 7.88
CA TYR A 239 7.73 10.17 7.44
C TYR A 239 6.28 10.15 7.93
N LEU A 240 5.84 9.10 8.64
CA LEU A 240 4.44 8.97 9.06
C LEU A 240 3.92 10.14 9.89
N ASN A 241 4.73 10.65 10.82
CA ASN A 241 4.28 11.70 11.73
C ASN A 241 4.14 13.02 11.01
N ILE A 242 5.19 13.45 10.29
CA ILE A 242 5.15 14.72 9.55
C ILE A 242 4.08 14.69 8.44
N ALA A 243 3.96 13.59 7.70
CA ALA A 243 2.89 13.43 6.73
C ALA A 243 1.50 13.53 7.38
N SER A 244 1.29 12.90 8.55
CA SER A 244 0.01 12.98 9.24
C SER A 244 -0.31 14.39 9.73
N GLU A 245 0.66 15.12 10.29
CA GLU A 245 0.49 16.50 10.73
C GLU A 245 0.09 17.40 9.56
N ASP A 246 0.76 17.28 8.43
CA ASP A 246 0.43 18.04 7.22
C ASP A 246 -0.94 17.64 6.62
N MET A 247 -1.30 16.34 6.62
CA MET A 247 -2.60 15.90 6.13
C MET A 247 -3.75 16.43 7.00
N GLU A 248 -3.56 16.50 8.33
CA GLU A 248 -4.54 17.10 9.23
C GLU A 248 -4.73 18.60 8.94
N GLU A 249 -3.64 19.32 8.67
CA GLU A 249 -3.68 20.74 8.32
C GLU A 249 -4.33 20.99 6.95
N ILE A 250 -3.90 20.24 5.91
CA ILE A 250 -4.34 20.46 4.52
C ILE A 250 -5.79 20.04 4.31
N PHE A 251 -6.20 18.89 4.87
CA PHE A 251 -7.53 18.33 4.70
C PHE A 251 -8.41 18.49 5.94
N SER A 252 -8.12 19.50 6.78
CA SER A 252 -8.93 19.78 7.98
C SER A 252 -10.41 19.89 7.58
N ILE A 253 -11.21 18.91 8.07
CA ILE A 253 -12.67 18.82 7.89
C ILE A 253 -13.34 19.19 9.22
#